data_4256fbcbe9344c817a9aca9597211bef
#
_entry.id   4256fbcbe9344c817a9aca9597211bef
#
_cell.length_a   1.000
_cell.length_b   1.000
_cell.length_c   1.000
_cell.angle_alpha   90.00
_cell.angle_beta   90.00
_cell.angle_gamma   90.00
#
_symmetry.space_group_name_H-M   'P 1'
#
loop_
_entity.id
_entity.type
_entity.pdbx_description
1 polymer ?
#
loop_
_entity_poly.entity_id
_entity_poly.type
_entity_poly.pdbx_seq_one_letter_code
_entity_poly.pdbx_strand_id
1 'polypeptide(L)'
;AGCGEVTAKRIVEEFGDKALEIIKENKNNLLKIEGMTEVRATKIYASLVNFNKSEEVILKLQKLGFSIEECSKIYNHFKERIDDVLENSFYDLKEVVDFKKVDSIYINTYGVDTPDRIYACLQESMENLSNNTGDTYYYEEEVVSELIKSFNIELSKEAFDECLEYLENEKKVVKEDKRIYLEKYYKEEVSIAASLRKIDRIPSKMMYNIDEKLKELEKKLNIDYNETQEKAIKSALNNNITIISGGPGTGKTTIINAIVKLYIDKYKLGSADI
;
A
#
# COMPACT_ATOMS: atom_id res chain seq x y z
N ALA A 1 -31.43 -0.81 -1.44
CA ALA A 1 -31.67 0.50 -2.04
C ALA A 1 -32.89 0.46 -2.98
N GLY A 2 -33.82 1.44 -2.89
CA GLY A 2 -35.00 1.51 -3.75
C GLY A 2 -36.30 0.95 -3.13
N CYS A 3 -36.25 0.29 -1.99
CA CYS A 3 -37.39 -0.20 -1.23
C CYS A 3 -37.56 0.67 0.03
N GLY A 4 -38.49 1.63 -0.01
CA GLY A 4 -38.92 2.35 1.18
C GLY A 4 -39.96 1.55 1.96
N GLU A 5 -40.30 2.00 3.19
CA GLU A 5 -41.20 1.30 4.11
C GLU A 5 -42.58 0.99 3.48
N VAL A 6 -43.13 1.92 2.74
CA VAL A 6 -44.43 1.74 2.02
C VAL A 6 -44.32 0.63 0.97
N THR A 7 -43.21 0.58 0.24
CA THR A 7 -43.00 -0.46 -0.79
C THR A 7 -42.78 -1.81 -0.14
N ALA A 8 -42.04 -1.85 0.97
CA ALA A 8 -41.81 -3.10 1.73
C ALA A 8 -43.13 -3.66 2.27
N LYS A 9 -44.00 -2.82 2.83
CA LYS A 9 -45.35 -3.24 3.27
C LYS A 9 -46.17 -3.86 2.15
N ARG A 10 -46.23 -3.21 1.00
CA ARG A 10 -46.95 -3.74 -0.18
C ARG A 10 -46.40 -5.08 -0.69
N ILE A 11 -45.07 -5.26 -0.64
CA ILE A 11 -44.39 -6.52 -0.98
C ILE A 11 -44.85 -7.64 -0.03
N VAL A 12 -44.87 -7.36 1.27
CA VAL A 12 -45.28 -8.35 2.29
C VAL A 12 -46.79 -8.62 2.23
N GLU A 13 -47.60 -7.61 1.96
CA GLU A 13 -49.05 -7.77 1.76
C GLU A 13 -49.38 -8.67 0.56
N GLU A 14 -48.64 -8.54 -0.56
CA GLU A 14 -48.87 -9.30 -1.78
C GLU A 14 -48.32 -10.75 -1.69
N PHE A 15 -47.15 -10.95 -1.10
CA PHE A 15 -46.41 -12.24 -1.13
C PHE A 15 -46.30 -12.94 0.24
N GLY A 16 -46.69 -12.27 1.33
CA GLY A 16 -46.61 -12.82 2.68
C GLY A 16 -45.18 -13.16 3.10
N ASP A 17 -45.05 -14.20 3.94
CA ASP A 17 -43.76 -14.64 4.49
C ASP A 17 -42.79 -15.19 3.42
N LYS A 18 -43.30 -15.55 2.25
CA LYS A 18 -42.49 -16.06 1.13
C LYS A 18 -42.05 -14.96 0.14
N ALA A 19 -42.25 -13.71 0.48
CA ALA A 19 -41.95 -12.57 -0.40
C ALA A 19 -40.49 -12.59 -0.95
N LEU A 20 -39.52 -12.90 -0.10
CA LEU A 20 -38.12 -12.95 -0.51
C LEU A 20 -37.83 -14.12 -1.48
N GLU A 21 -38.43 -15.29 -1.28
CA GLU A 21 -38.27 -16.46 -2.15
C GLU A 21 -38.90 -16.18 -3.53
N ILE A 22 -40.12 -15.68 -3.54
CA ILE A 22 -40.87 -15.36 -4.77
C ILE A 22 -40.13 -14.30 -5.61
N ILE A 23 -39.53 -13.29 -4.97
CA ILE A 23 -38.75 -12.27 -5.65
C ILE A 23 -37.45 -12.85 -6.20
N LYS A 24 -36.79 -13.73 -5.45
CA LYS A 24 -35.56 -14.42 -5.89
C LYS A 24 -35.78 -15.26 -7.15
N GLU A 25 -36.89 -15.99 -7.21
CA GLU A 25 -37.21 -16.81 -8.36
C GLU A 25 -37.40 -16.02 -9.64
N ASN A 26 -38.11 -14.88 -9.55
CA ASN A 26 -38.33 -14.03 -10.72
C ASN A 26 -38.57 -12.58 -10.33
N LYS A 27 -37.66 -11.68 -10.78
CA LYS A 27 -37.78 -10.24 -10.55
C LYS A 27 -39.10 -9.63 -11.04
N ASN A 28 -39.72 -10.23 -12.08
CA ASN A 28 -40.96 -9.74 -12.67
C ASN A 28 -42.16 -9.89 -11.71
N ASN A 29 -42.04 -10.73 -10.68
CA ASN A 29 -43.06 -10.80 -9.64
C ASN A 29 -43.25 -9.43 -8.95
N LEU A 30 -42.21 -8.65 -8.79
CA LEU A 30 -42.28 -7.28 -8.26
C LEU A 30 -43.19 -6.36 -9.08
N LEU A 31 -43.33 -6.62 -10.37
CA LEU A 31 -44.21 -5.81 -11.25
C LEU A 31 -45.71 -6.01 -10.98
N LYS A 32 -46.07 -7.04 -10.21
CA LYS A 32 -47.47 -7.26 -9.77
C LYS A 32 -47.91 -6.26 -8.68
N ILE A 33 -46.92 -5.60 -8.05
CA ILE A 33 -47.19 -4.65 -6.96
C ILE A 33 -47.58 -3.31 -7.54
N GLU A 34 -48.68 -2.75 -7.06
CA GLU A 34 -49.18 -1.44 -7.50
C GLU A 34 -48.17 -0.32 -7.34
N GLY A 35 -47.87 0.43 -8.41
CA GLY A 35 -46.88 1.50 -8.43
C GLY A 35 -45.42 1.05 -8.56
N MET A 36 -45.16 -0.23 -8.83
CA MET A 36 -43.85 -0.74 -9.13
C MET A 36 -43.49 -0.49 -10.61
N THR A 37 -42.39 0.16 -10.84
CA THR A 37 -41.81 0.34 -12.18
C THR A 37 -40.68 -0.68 -12.42
N GLU A 38 -40.38 -1.00 -13.67
CA GLU A 38 -39.33 -1.93 -14.04
C GLU A 38 -37.96 -1.51 -13.48
N VAL A 39 -37.67 -0.21 -13.50
CA VAL A 39 -36.43 0.36 -12.93
C VAL A 39 -36.35 0.13 -11.41
N ARG A 40 -37.46 0.31 -10.69
CA ARG A 40 -37.52 0.07 -9.24
C ARG A 40 -37.44 -1.44 -8.93
N ALA A 41 -38.15 -2.27 -9.66
CA ALA A 41 -38.10 -3.71 -9.52
C ALA A 41 -36.68 -4.24 -9.72
N THR A 42 -35.97 -3.76 -10.74
CA THR A 42 -34.58 -4.13 -11.00
C THR A 42 -33.65 -3.71 -9.85
N LYS A 43 -33.82 -2.49 -9.30
CA LYS A 43 -33.02 -2.02 -8.17
C LYS A 43 -33.28 -2.83 -6.89
N ILE A 44 -34.53 -3.17 -6.60
CA ILE A 44 -34.91 -3.98 -5.42
C ILE A 44 -34.36 -5.40 -5.58
N TYR A 45 -34.51 -6.00 -6.72
CA TYR A 45 -34.00 -7.34 -7.04
C TYR A 45 -32.47 -7.39 -6.91
N ALA A 46 -31.75 -6.45 -7.51
CA ALA A 46 -30.30 -6.37 -7.40
C ALA A 46 -29.84 -6.20 -5.93
N SER A 47 -30.52 -5.37 -5.14
CA SER A 47 -30.23 -5.22 -3.72
C SER A 47 -30.43 -6.50 -2.93
N LEU A 48 -31.49 -7.27 -3.25
CA LEU A 48 -31.79 -8.54 -2.59
C LEU A 48 -30.74 -9.61 -2.95
N VAL A 49 -30.38 -9.72 -4.22
CA VAL A 49 -29.36 -10.65 -4.69
C VAL A 49 -28.00 -10.35 -4.05
N ASN A 50 -27.61 -9.08 -4.01
CA ASN A 50 -26.37 -8.66 -3.37
C ASN A 50 -26.36 -8.93 -1.84
N PHE A 51 -27.49 -8.70 -1.18
CA PHE A 51 -27.63 -8.99 0.25
C PHE A 51 -27.45 -10.48 0.54
N ASN A 52 -28.10 -11.36 -0.23
CA ASN A 52 -27.96 -12.81 -0.06
C ASN A 52 -26.53 -13.30 -0.34
N LYS A 53 -25.89 -12.81 -1.42
CA LYS A 53 -24.47 -13.12 -1.70
C LYS A 53 -23.58 -12.69 -0.51
N SER A 54 -23.83 -11.51 0.05
CA SER A 54 -23.05 -11.06 1.20
C SER A 54 -23.24 -11.94 2.43
N GLU A 55 -24.46 -12.40 2.71
CA GLU A 55 -24.73 -13.32 3.82
C GLU A 55 -24.04 -14.69 3.62
N GLU A 56 -24.12 -15.27 2.42
CA GLU A 56 -23.44 -16.53 2.10
C GLU A 56 -21.93 -16.43 2.28
N VAL A 57 -21.32 -15.34 1.77
CA VAL A 57 -19.89 -15.08 1.91
C VAL A 57 -19.49 -14.87 3.39
N ILE A 58 -20.27 -14.09 4.12
CA ILE A 58 -20.02 -13.86 5.56
C ILE A 58 -20.07 -15.18 6.33
N LEU A 59 -21.05 -16.03 6.07
CA LEU A 59 -21.16 -17.34 6.70
C LEU A 59 -19.99 -18.26 6.31
N LYS A 60 -19.53 -18.23 5.05
CA LYS A 60 -18.35 -18.98 4.59
C LYS A 60 -17.08 -18.53 5.33
N LEU A 61 -16.86 -17.22 5.45
CA LEU A 61 -15.72 -16.64 6.16
C LEU A 61 -15.77 -16.95 7.67
N GLN A 62 -16.95 -16.88 8.30
CA GLN A 62 -17.10 -17.27 9.70
C GLN A 62 -16.79 -18.74 9.96
N LYS A 63 -17.19 -19.64 9.06
CA LYS A 63 -16.84 -21.05 9.14
C LYS A 63 -15.34 -21.31 9.02
N LEU A 64 -14.61 -20.45 8.29
CA LEU A 64 -13.15 -20.48 8.23
C LEU A 64 -12.49 -19.95 9.51
N GLY A 65 -13.22 -19.24 10.37
CA GLY A 65 -12.72 -18.74 11.66
C GLY A 65 -12.45 -17.23 11.71
N PHE A 66 -12.92 -16.46 10.72
CA PHE A 66 -12.89 -15.00 10.79
C PHE A 66 -14.00 -14.45 11.69
N SER A 67 -13.72 -13.39 12.41
CA SER A 67 -14.73 -12.65 13.20
C SER A 67 -15.70 -11.90 12.29
N ILE A 68 -16.87 -11.49 12.82
CA ILE A 68 -17.86 -10.71 12.05
C ILE A 68 -17.27 -9.41 11.51
N GLU A 69 -16.41 -8.75 12.28
CA GLU A 69 -15.74 -7.52 11.86
C GLU A 69 -14.77 -7.77 10.70
N GLU A 70 -13.94 -8.83 10.80
CA GLU A 70 -13.03 -9.24 9.73
C GLU A 70 -13.81 -9.65 8.48
N CYS A 71 -14.89 -10.44 8.62
CA CYS A 71 -15.77 -10.79 7.49
C CYS A 71 -16.29 -9.56 6.76
N SER A 72 -16.70 -8.53 7.51
CA SER A 72 -17.19 -7.28 6.93
C SER A 72 -16.08 -6.52 6.19
N LYS A 73 -14.87 -6.46 6.74
CA LYS A 73 -13.69 -5.85 6.09
C LYS A 73 -13.35 -6.58 4.80
N ILE A 74 -13.23 -7.90 4.86
CA ILE A 74 -12.94 -8.76 3.71
C ILE A 74 -13.99 -8.57 2.61
N TYR A 75 -15.27 -8.67 2.94
CA TYR A 75 -16.35 -8.52 1.97
C TYR A 75 -16.35 -7.13 1.32
N ASN A 76 -16.17 -6.07 2.09
CA ASN A 76 -16.15 -4.70 1.57
C ASN A 76 -14.97 -4.43 0.64
N HIS A 77 -13.83 -5.07 0.89
CA HIS A 77 -12.62 -4.91 0.09
C HIS A 77 -12.69 -5.73 -1.21
N PHE A 78 -12.93 -7.02 -1.11
CA PHE A 78 -12.86 -7.94 -2.25
C PHE A 78 -14.18 -8.06 -3.05
N LYS A 79 -15.32 -7.82 -2.41
CA LYS A 79 -16.66 -7.86 -3.04
C LYS A 79 -16.88 -9.14 -3.86
N GLU A 80 -17.10 -8.99 -5.17
CA GLU A 80 -17.39 -10.10 -6.08
C GLU A 80 -16.18 -11.02 -6.32
N ARG A 81 -14.97 -10.57 -6.01
CA ARG A 81 -13.72 -11.35 -6.17
C ARG A 81 -13.46 -12.31 -5.01
N ILE A 82 -14.28 -12.30 -3.96
CA ILE A 82 -13.98 -13.03 -2.73
C ILE A 82 -13.86 -14.55 -2.93
N ASP A 83 -14.68 -15.13 -3.78
CA ASP A 83 -14.60 -16.57 -4.04
C ASP A 83 -13.29 -16.92 -4.75
N ASP A 84 -12.87 -16.12 -5.72
CA ASP A 84 -11.59 -16.27 -6.40
C ASP A 84 -10.40 -16.10 -5.43
N VAL A 85 -10.47 -15.11 -4.53
CA VAL A 85 -9.46 -14.88 -3.49
C VAL A 85 -9.35 -16.09 -2.56
N LEU A 86 -10.47 -16.64 -2.12
CA LEU A 86 -10.48 -17.81 -1.23
C LEU A 86 -9.95 -19.08 -1.90
N GLU A 87 -10.10 -19.21 -3.22
CA GLU A 87 -9.69 -20.40 -3.98
C GLU A 87 -8.26 -20.30 -4.53
N ASN A 88 -7.84 -19.10 -5.00
CA ASN A 88 -6.63 -18.94 -5.79
C ASN A 88 -5.58 -18.01 -5.18
N SER A 89 -5.96 -17.15 -4.23
CA SER A 89 -5.05 -16.17 -3.64
C SER A 89 -5.36 -15.86 -2.18
N PHE A 90 -5.51 -16.92 -1.38
CA PHE A 90 -5.96 -16.82 0.02
C PHE A 90 -5.17 -15.82 0.86
N TYR A 91 -3.88 -15.70 0.63
CA TYR A 91 -3.02 -14.78 1.37
C TYR A 91 -3.20 -13.30 0.98
N ASP A 92 -3.96 -12.98 -0.08
CA ASP A 92 -4.37 -11.60 -0.36
C ASP A 92 -5.28 -11.04 0.74
N LEU A 93 -5.92 -11.89 1.55
CA LEU A 93 -6.69 -11.49 2.72
C LEU A 93 -5.86 -10.66 3.72
N LYS A 94 -4.53 -10.76 3.68
CA LYS A 94 -3.62 -9.93 4.49
C LYS A 94 -3.75 -8.43 4.22
N GLU A 95 -4.32 -8.02 3.11
CA GLU A 95 -4.58 -6.61 2.81
C GLU A 95 -5.54 -5.95 3.82
N VAL A 96 -6.38 -6.74 4.49
CA VAL A 96 -7.42 -6.24 5.40
C VAL A 96 -7.47 -6.96 6.76
N VAL A 97 -6.76 -8.08 6.91
CA VAL A 97 -6.66 -8.87 8.14
C VAL A 97 -5.18 -9.14 8.43
N ASP A 98 -4.82 -9.21 9.70
CA ASP A 98 -3.45 -9.52 10.13
C ASP A 98 -2.94 -10.84 9.52
N PHE A 99 -1.70 -10.83 9.00
CA PHE A 99 -1.10 -11.98 8.33
C PHE A 99 -1.08 -13.24 9.19
N LYS A 100 -0.76 -13.12 10.47
CA LYS A 100 -0.69 -14.29 11.38
C LYS A 100 -2.05 -14.94 11.54
N LYS A 101 -3.12 -14.13 11.52
CA LYS A 101 -4.49 -14.63 11.56
C LYS A 101 -4.83 -15.36 10.28
N VAL A 102 -4.49 -14.80 9.12
CA VAL A 102 -4.69 -15.42 7.81
C VAL A 102 -3.92 -16.74 7.73
N ASP A 103 -2.64 -16.76 8.09
CA ASP A 103 -1.79 -17.96 8.08
C ASP A 103 -2.33 -19.05 9.01
N SER A 104 -2.78 -18.69 10.21
CA SER A 104 -3.38 -19.64 11.16
C SER A 104 -4.65 -20.32 10.57
N ILE A 105 -5.50 -19.55 9.90
CA ILE A 105 -6.70 -20.08 9.24
C ILE A 105 -6.31 -20.95 8.05
N TYR A 106 -5.32 -20.50 7.27
CA TYR A 106 -4.82 -21.27 6.12
C TYR A 106 -4.28 -22.62 6.54
N ILE A 107 -3.42 -22.65 7.56
CA ILE A 107 -2.87 -23.91 8.13
C ILE A 107 -3.97 -24.87 8.55
N ASN A 108 -4.99 -24.38 9.23
CA ASN A 108 -6.12 -25.21 9.69
C ASN A 108 -6.95 -25.77 8.53
N THR A 109 -6.95 -25.10 7.39
CA THR A 109 -7.78 -25.47 6.22
C THR A 109 -7.01 -26.34 5.24
N TYR A 110 -5.76 -26.01 4.96
CA TYR A 110 -4.96 -26.59 3.87
C TYR A 110 -3.69 -27.33 4.35
N GLY A 111 -3.26 -27.10 5.60
CA GLY A 111 -2.05 -27.70 6.16
C GLY A 111 -0.85 -26.75 6.16
N VAL A 112 0.24 -27.21 6.79
CA VAL A 112 1.45 -26.41 7.01
C VAL A 112 2.45 -26.44 5.84
N ASP A 113 2.49 -27.54 5.08
CA ASP A 113 3.53 -27.82 4.08
C ASP A 113 2.97 -27.61 2.65
N THR A 114 2.46 -26.41 2.39
CA THR A 114 1.94 -26.07 1.06
C THR A 114 2.82 -25.00 0.40
N PRO A 115 3.03 -25.07 -0.94
CA PRO A 115 3.81 -24.07 -1.66
C PRO A 115 3.29 -22.66 -1.46
N ASP A 116 1.98 -22.43 -1.53
CA ASP A 116 1.35 -21.13 -1.38
C ASP A 116 1.68 -20.49 -0.04
N ARG A 117 1.68 -21.30 1.05
CA ARG A 117 2.08 -20.83 2.37
C ARG A 117 3.55 -20.42 2.40
N ILE A 118 4.43 -21.24 1.83
CA ILE A 118 5.87 -20.95 1.79
C ILE A 118 6.12 -19.63 1.05
N TYR A 119 5.50 -19.45 -0.11
CA TYR A 119 5.62 -18.21 -0.90
C TYR A 119 5.10 -16.99 -0.13
N ALA A 120 3.96 -17.10 0.51
CA ALA A 120 3.38 -16.02 1.30
C ALA A 120 4.24 -15.66 2.53
N CYS A 121 4.72 -16.68 3.27
CA CYS A 121 5.59 -16.48 4.43
C CYS A 121 6.96 -15.91 4.04
N LEU A 122 7.49 -16.26 2.87
CA LEU A 122 8.74 -15.70 2.37
C LEU A 122 8.58 -14.21 2.04
N GLN A 123 7.51 -13.82 1.36
CA GLN A 123 7.19 -12.40 1.12
C GLN A 123 6.96 -11.64 2.43
N GLU A 124 6.23 -12.23 3.38
CA GLU A 124 5.96 -11.61 4.68
C GLU A 124 7.23 -11.45 5.51
N SER A 125 8.17 -12.41 5.42
CA SER A 125 9.49 -12.28 6.06
C SER A 125 10.25 -11.05 5.56
N MET A 126 10.22 -10.80 4.27
CA MET A 126 10.83 -9.60 3.68
C MET A 126 10.09 -8.31 4.08
N GLU A 127 8.76 -8.34 4.20
CA GLU A 127 7.99 -7.21 4.72
C GLU A 127 8.29 -6.92 6.19
N ASN A 128 8.43 -7.95 7.02
CA ASN A 128 8.82 -7.82 8.42
C ASN A 128 10.22 -7.23 8.57
N LEU A 129 11.18 -7.67 7.76
CA LEU A 129 12.52 -7.09 7.74
C LEU A 129 12.46 -5.61 7.37
N SER A 130 11.73 -5.24 6.30
CA SER A 130 11.57 -3.85 5.88
C SER A 130 10.95 -2.98 6.96
N ASN A 131 9.92 -3.45 7.62
CA ASN A 131 9.27 -2.71 8.71
C ASN A 131 10.20 -2.51 9.92
N ASN A 132 11.13 -3.45 10.17
CA ASN A 132 12.03 -3.39 11.30
C ASN A 132 13.29 -2.57 11.03
N THR A 133 13.88 -2.67 9.83
CA THR A 133 15.16 -2.05 9.49
C THR A 133 15.01 -0.78 8.66
N GLY A 134 13.95 -0.69 7.86
CA GLY A 134 13.73 0.36 6.86
C GLY A 134 14.50 0.12 5.56
N ASP A 135 15.13 -1.05 5.41
CA ASP A 135 15.86 -1.42 4.20
C ASP A 135 14.88 -1.89 3.11
N THR A 136 15.30 -1.78 1.87
CA THR A 136 14.49 -2.13 0.70
C THR A 136 14.88 -3.45 0.07
N TYR A 137 16.07 -3.98 0.40
CA TYR A 137 16.57 -5.27 -0.05
C TYR A 137 17.21 -6.04 1.10
N TYR A 138 17.34 -7.34 0.90
CA TYR A 138 17.91 -8.26 1.87
C TYR A 138 18.79 -9.28 1.17
N TYR A 139 19.71 -9.89 1.93
CA TYR A 139 20.46 -11.06 1.50
C TYR A 139 19.73 -12.33 1.92
N GLU A 140 20.05 -13.42 1.26
CA GLU A 140 19.41 -14.71 1.49
C GLU A 140 19.41 -15.12 2.97
N GLU A 141 20.57 -14.98 3.65
CA GLU A 141 20.72 -15.38 5.04
C GLU A 141 19.76 -14.61 5.97
N GLU A 142 19.48 -13.36 5.66
CA GLU A 142 18.56 -12.52 6.43
C GLU A 142 17.11 -12.99 6.24
N VAL A 143 16.73 -13.26 4.99
CA VAL A 143 15.39 -13.73 4.66
C VAL A 143 15.12 -15.11 5.25
N VAL A 144 16.07 -16.04 5.11
CA VAL A 144 15.97 -17.39 5.69
C VAL A 144 15.89 -17.32 7.22
N SER A 145 16.71 -16.49 7.86
CA SER A 145 16.69 -16.31 9.31
C SER A 145 15.34 -15.79 9.80
N GLU A 146 14.75 -14.81 9.11
CA GLU A 146 13.45 -14.27 9.48
C GLU A 146 12.31 -15.27 9.20
N LEU A 147 12.41 -16.06 8.11
CA LEU A 147 11.44 -17.11 7.77
C LEU A 147 11.38 -18.18 8.88
N ILE A 148 12.53 -18.64 9.35
CA ILE A 148 12.63 -19.59 10.47
C ILE A 148 12.07 -18.97 11.75
N LYS A 149 12.50 -17.76 12.08
CA LYS A 149 12.13 -17.08 13.32
C LYS A 149 10.63 -16.78 13.39
N SER A 150 10.02 -16.31 12.30
CA SER A 150 8.64 -15.85 12.31
C SER A 150 7.62 -16.95 12.01
N PHE A 151 7.99 -17.95 11.21
CA PHE A 151 7.06 -18.97 10.70
C PHE A 151 7.49 -20.41 10.96
N ASN A 152 8.68 -20.62 11.54
CA ASN A 152 9.28 -21.95 11.78
C ASN A 152 9.34 -22.79 10.49
N ILE A 153 9.71 -22.15 9.36
CA ILE A 153 9.88 -22.78 8.06
C ILE A 153 11.37 -22.84 7.76
N GLU A 154 11.90 -24.05 7.60
CA GLU A 154 13.27 -24.31 7.18
C GLU A 154 13.26 -24.82 5.74
N LEU A 155 14.04 -24.22 4.87
CA LEU A 155 14.19 -24.61 3.47
C LEU A 155 15.62 -25.02 3.17
N SER A 156 15.80 -26.04 2.33
CA SER A 156 17.10 -26.26 1.73
C SER A 156 17.43 -25.11 0.76
N LYS A 157 18.72 -25.01 0.40
CA LYS A 157 19.14 -23.98 -0.56
C LYS A 157 18.37 -24.09 -1.89
N GLU A 158 18.24 -25.31 -2.37
CA GLU A 158 17.55 -25.63 -3.62
C GLU A 158 16.07 -25.21 -3.54
N ALA A 159 15.37 -25.56 -2.46
CA ALA A 159 13.98 -25.20 -2.25
C ALA A 159 13.77 -23.68 -2.13
N PHE A 160 14.70 -22.98 -1.47
CA PHE A 160 14.66 -21.53 -1.40
C PHE A 160 14.84 -20.87 -2.77
N ASP A 161 15.80 -21.35 -3.57
CA ASP A 161 16.04 -20.84 -4.92
C ASP A 161 14.83 -21.10 -5.84
N GLU A 162 14.19 -22.27 -5.77
CA GLU A 162 12.94 -22.58 -6.50
C GLU A 162 11.79 -21.64 -6.10
N CYS A 163 11.64 -21.37 -4.80
CA CYS A 163 10.63 -20.43 -4.31
C CYS A 163 10.89 -18.99 -4.82
N LEU A 164 12.14 -18.55 -4.83
CA LEU A 164 12.50 -17.24 -5.35
C LEU A 164 12.24 -17.14 -6.86
N GLU A 165 12.60 -18.17 -7.62
CA GLU A 165 12.33 -18.21 -9.08
C GLU A 165 10.83 -18.12 -9.36
N TYR A 166 10.01 -18.87 -8.63
CA TYR A 166 8.56 -18.76 -8.74
C TYR A 166 8.05 -17.33 -8.44
N LEU A 167 8.49 -16.74 -7.32
CA LEU A 167 8.07 -15.39 -6.93
C LEU A 167 8.58 -14.29 -7.90
N GLU A 168 9.73 -14.50 -8.53
CA GLU A 168 10.26 -13.61 -9.55
C GLU A 168 9.40 -13.69 -10.84
N ASN A 169 9.01 -14.90 -11.26
CA ASN A 169 8.09 -15.11 -12.39
C ASN A 169 6.72 -14.48 -12.13
N GLU A 170 6.22 -14.56 -10.89
CA GLU A 170 4.97 -13.90 -10.46
C GLU A 170 5.12 -12.39 -10.21
N LYS A 171 6.31 -11.83 -10.46
CA LYS A 171 6.63 -10.41 -10.23
C LYS A 171 6.34 -9.94 -8.80
N LYS A 172 6.60 -10.77 -7.82
CA LYS A 172 6.49 -10.45 -6.40
C LYS A 172 7.83 -10.03 -5.80
N VAL A 173 8.93 -10.59 -6.32
CA VAL A 173 10.29 -10.26 -5.94
C VAL A 173 11.14 -9.93 -7.17
N VAL A 174 12.26 -9.25 -6.92
CA VAL A 174 13.31 -8.98 -7.92
C VAL A 174 14.64 -9.38 -7.32
N LYS A 175 15.44 -10.12 -8.09
CA LYS A 175 16.79 -10.51 -7.70
C LYS A 175 17.80 -9.71 -8.53
N GLU A 176 18.67 -8.98 -7.85
CA GLU A 176 19.75 -8.23 -8.46
C GLU A 176 21.08 -8.59 -7.78
N ASP A 177 21.92 -9.36 -8.45
CA ASP A 177 23.11 -9.99 -7.89
C ASP A 177 22.75 -10.88 -6.68
N LYS A 178 23.19 -10.47 -5.47
CA LYS A 178 22.89 -11.17 -4.21
C LYS A 178 21.73 -10.52 -3.43
N ARG A 179 21.18 -9.42 -3.92
CA ARG A 179 20.13 -8.66 -3.27
C ARG A 179 18.76 -9.16 -3.71
N ILE A 180 17.88 -9.34 -2.76
CA ILE A 180 16.49 -9.76 -2.98
C ILE A 180 15.59 -8.62 -2.52
N TYR A 181 14.76 -8.13 -3.42
CA TYR A 181 13.81 -7.05 -3.20
C TYR A 181 12.38 -7.57 -3.27
N LEU A 182 11.49 -7.03 -2.48
CA LEU A 182 10.08 -7.01 -2.88
C LEU A 182 9.92 -6.11 -4.11
N GLU A 183 9.17 -6.56 -5.12
CA GLU A 183 9.05 -5.86 -6.40
C GLU A 183 8.59 -4.40 -6.23
N LYS A 184 7.68 -4.13 -5.28
CA LYS A 184 7.22 -2.78 -4.96
C LYS A 184 8.37 -1.83 -4.60
N TYR A 185 9.28 -2.25 -3.74
CA TYR A 185 10.41 -1.42 -3.31
C TYR A 185 11.46 -1.24 -4.41
N TYR A 186 11.73 -2.29 -5.19
CA TYR A 186 12.61 -2.18 -6.34
C TYR A 186 12.10 -1.14 -7.36
N LYS A 187 10.81 -1.19 -7.68
CA LYS A 187 10.17 -0.21 -8.59
C LYS A 187 10.24 1.22 -8.05
N GLU A 188 10.03 1.39 -6.75
CA GLU A 188 10.13 2.69 -6.09
C GLU A 188 11.55 3.25 -6.18
N GLU A 189 12.58 2.46 -5.87
CA GLU A 189 13.99 2.88 -6.01
C GLU A 189 14.33 3.27 -7.45
N VAL A 190 13.95 2.46 -8.42
CA VAL A 190 14.18 2.75 -9.86
C VAL A 190 13.47 4.03 -10.27
N SER A 191 12.24 4.25 -9.80
CA SER A 191 11.45 5.45 -10.07
C SER A 191 12.09 6.71 -9.46
N ILE A 192 12.54 6.61 -8.20
CA ILE A 192 13.27 7.69 -7.51
C ILE A 192 14.57 8.01 -8.27
N ALA A 193 15.38 7.00 -8.59
CA ALA A 193 16.61 7.18 -9.33
C ALA A 193 16.40 7.85 -10.70
N ALA A 194 15.34 7.43 -11.42
CA ALA A 194 14.99 8.03 -12.70
C ALA A 194 14.55 9.50 -12.56
N SER A 195 13.80 9.81 -11.50
CA SER A 195 13.35 11.18 -11.20
C SER A 195 14.51 12.09 -10.82
N LEU A 196 15.40 11.61 -9.95
CA LEU A 196 16.61 12.34 -9.58
C LEU A 196 17.51 12.61 -10.79
N ARG A 197 17.71 11.62 -11.68
CA ARG A 197 18.47 11.81 -12.92
C ARG A 197 17.84 12.87 -13.83
N LYS A 198 16.51 12.96 -13.91
CA LYS A 198 15.83 13.98 -14.70
C LYS A 198 16.09 15.38 -14.11
N ILE A 199 15.99 15.53 -12.80
CA ILE A 199 16.24 16.80 -12.10
C ILE A 199 17.70 17.22 -12.29
N ASP A 200 18.65 16.29 -12.11
CA ASP A 200 20.08 16.55 -12.20
C ASP A 200 20.52 17.03 -13.61
N ARG A 201 19.83 16.55 -14.65
CA ARG A 201 20.09 16.95 -16.04
C ARG A 201 19.56 18.34 -16.42
N ILE A 202 18.73 18.96 -15.59
CA ILE A 202 18.23 20.32 -15.85
C ILE A 202 19.43 21.29 -15.76
N PRO A 203 19.68 22.17 -16.76
CA PRO A 203 20.74 23.16 -16.65
C PRO A 203 20.55 24.03 -15.40
N SER A 204 21.47 23.94 -14.44
CA SER A 204 21.41 24.79 -13.25
C SER A 204 21.94 26.20 -13.57
N LYS A 205 21.22 27.20 -13.13
CA LYS A 205 21.74 28.58 -13.18
C LYS A 205 22.69 28.79 -12.00
N MET A 206 23.98 28.78 -12.26
CA MET A 206 24.98 29.14 -11.23
C MET A 206 24.69 30.50 -10.63
N MET A 207 24.87 30.62 -9.34
CA MET A 207 24.80 31.92 -8.66
C MET A 207 26.18 32.59 -8.72
N TYR A 208 26.23 33.75 -9.33
CA TYR A 208 27.46 34.55 -9.31
C TYR A 208 27.64 35.23 -7.96
N ASN A 209 28.89 35.42 -7.52
CA ASN A 209 29.27 36.12 -6.29
C ASN A 209 28.68 35.51 -5.00
N ILE A 210 28.56 34.18 -4.94
CA ILE A 210 28.01 33.49 -3.75
C ILE A 210 28.82 33.87 -2.49
N ASP A 211 30.15 33.92 -2.58
CA ASP A 211 31.03 34.22 -1.43
C ASP A 211 30.77 35.60 -0.85
N GLU A 212 30.59 36.60 -1.70
CA GLU A 212 30.28 37.97 -1.28
C GLU A 212 28.90 38.05 -0.61
N LYS A 213 27.89 37.42 -1.27
CA LYS A 213 26.52 37.42 -0.75
C LYS A 213 26.40 36.63 0.55
N LEU A 214 27.15 35.54 0.70
CA LEU A 214 27.19 34.78 1.93
C LEU A 214 27.79 35.60 3.08
N LYS A 215 28.89 36.31 2.84
CA LYS A 215 29.49 37.22 3.83
C LYS A 215 28.59 38.41 4.21
N GLU A 216 27.83 38.95 3.26
CA GLU A 216 26.81 39.95 3.54
C GLU A 216 25.68 39.37 4.43
N LEU A 217 25.28 38.16 4.15
CA LEU A 217 24.24 37.47 4.93
C LEU A 217 24.72 37.15 6.35
N GLU A 218 25.98 36.71 6.53
CA GLU A 218 26.60 36.47 7.83
C GLU A 218 26.57 37.74 8.69
N LYS A 219 26.99 38.87 8.11
CA LYS A 219 26.93 40.17 8.80
C LYS A 219 25.51 40.57 9.17
N LYS A 220 24.55 40.35 8.24
CA LYS A 220 23.14 40.73 8.46
C LYS A 220 22.48 39.90 9.54
N LEU A 221 22.85 38.61 9.65
CA LEU A 221 22.27 37.67 10.61
C LEU A 221 23.09 37.56 11.90
N ASN A 222 24.28 38.17 11.94
CA ASN A 222 25.27 38.01 13.02
C ASN A 222 25.58 36.52 13.31
N ILE A 223 25.91 35.80 12.25
CA ILE A 223 26.22 34.35 12.25
C ILE A 223 27.52 34.15 11.46
N ASP A 224 28.39 33.26 11.92
CA ASP A 224 29.54 32.78 11.16
C ASP A 224 29.30 31.31 10.78
N TYR A 225 29.31 31.03 9.49
CA TYR A 225 29.22 29.65 9.00
C TYR A 225 30.60 29.01 8.99
N ASN A 226 30.66 27.76 9.48
CA ASN A 226 31.88 26.99 9.33
C ASN A 226 32.03 26.49 7.87
N GLU A 227 33.24 26.03 7.53
CA GLU A 227 33.59 25.59 6.17
C GLU A 227 32.63 24.55 5.60
N THR A 228 32.15 23.59 6.41
CA THR A 228 31.21 22.54 5.99
C THR A 228 29.82 23.11 5.71
N GLN A 229 29.36 24.07 6.52
CA GLN A 229 28.10 24.78 6.34
C GLN A 229 28.12 25.66 5.08
N GLU A 230 29.22 26.38 4.85
CA GLU A 230 29.40 27.15 3.61
C GLU A 230 29.37 26.26 2.37
N LYS A 231 30.07 25.12 2.39
CA LYS A 231 30.06 24.13 1.29
C LYS A 231 28.64 23.62 1.02
N ALA A 232 27.87 23.32 2.07
CA ALA A 232 26.50 22.90 1.93
C ALA A 232 25.60 23.96 1.29
N ILE A 233 25.72 25.20 1.71
CA ILE A 233 24.96 26.33 1.16
C ILE A 233 25.34 26.55 -0.32
N LYS A 234 26.64 26.61 -0.64
CA LYS A 234 27.12 26.78 -2.01
C LYS A 234 26.69 25.64 -2.93
N SER A 235 26.73 24.40 -2.42
CA SER A 235 26.25 23.23 -3.16
C SER A 235 24.78 23.35 -3.48
N ALA A 236 23.92 23.67 -2.50
CA ALA A 236 22.49 23.83 -2.70
C ALA A 236 22.11 24.93 -3.70
N LEU A 237 22.88 25.99 -3.80
CA LEU A 237 22.62 27.12 -4.71
C LEU A 237 23.10 26.84 -6.15
N ASN A 238 24.03 25.90 -6.34
CA ASN A 238 24.66 25.63 -7.64
C ASN A 238 24.23 24.30 -8.26
N ASN A 239 23.70 23.36 -7.46
CA ASN A 239 23.27 22.08 -7.96
C ASN A 239 21.73 21.97 -7.92
N ASN A 240 21.19 21.15 -8.78
CA ASN A 240 19.74 20.88 -8.80
C ASN A 240 19.32 19.96 -7.65
N ILE A 241 20.26 19.16 -7.16
CA ILE A 241 20.03 18.22 -6.06
C ILE A 241 21.20 18.38 -5.07
N THR A 242 20.86 18.54 -3.80
CA THR A 242 21.84 18.56 -2.71
C THR A 242 21.27 17.85 -1.51
N ILE A 243 22.03 16.91 -0.96
CA ILE A 243 21.68 16.17 0.26
C ILE A 243 22.48 16.76 1.42
N ILE A 244 21.80 17.27 2.45
CA ILE A 244 22.40 17.82 3.67
C ILE A 244 22.04 16.90 4.82
N SER A 245 23.03 16.16 5.33
CA SER A 245 22.88 15.26 6.47
C SER A 245 23.70 15.74 7.66
N GLY A 246 23.27 15.37 8.85
CA GLY A 246 23.98 15.73 10.10
C GLY A 246 23.14 15.41 11.33
N GLY A 247 23.79 15.23 12.47
CA GLY A 247 23.16 14.97 13.76
C GLY A 247 22.30 16.13 14.30
N PRO A 248 21.63 15.97 15.44
CA PRO A 248 20.97 17.07 16.14
C PRO A 248 21.97 18.19 16.49
N GLY A 249 21.54 19.45 16.37
CA GLY A 249 22.37 20.61 16.77
C GLY A 249 23.47 21.01 15.78
N THR A 250 23.63 20.33 14.63
CA THR A 250 24.69 20.68 13.63
C THR A 250 24.38 21.93 12.78
N GLY A 251 23.28 22.63 13.06
CA GLY A 251 22.92 23.85 12.36
C GLY A 251 22.20 23.67 11.03
N LYS A 252 21.55 22.48 10.78
CA LYS A 252 20.79 22.20 9.54
C LYS A 252 19.75 23.31 9.24
N THR A 253 18.97 23.69 10.25
CA THR A 253 17.96 24.76 10.10
C THR A 253 18.60 26.12 9.75
N THR A 254 19.76 26.38 10.29
CA THR A 254 20.52 27.62 10.00
C THR A 254 21.01 27.66 8.55
N ILE A 255 21.50 26.50 8.05
CA ILE A 255 21.89 26.30 6.64
C ILE A 255 20.68 26.48 5.71
N ILE A 256 19.54 25.84 6.02
CA ILE A 256 18.32 25.95 5.23
C ILE A 256 17.86 27.43 5.16
N ASN A 257 17.88 28.16 6.28
CA ASN A 257 17.51 29.57 6.30
C ASN A 257 18.42 30.42 5.39
N ALA A 258 19.73 30.15 5.38
CA ALA A 258 20.66 30.81 4.46
C ALA A 258 20.35 30.50 3.00
N ILE A 259 20.14 29.22 2.68
CA ILE A 259 19.80 28.77 1.32
C ILE A 259 18.54 29.48 0.82
N VAL A 260 17.46 29.48 1.63
CA VAL A 260 16.20 30.12 1.27
C VAL A 260 16.39 31.62 1.00
N LYS A 261 17.08 32.35 1.88
CA LYS A 261 17.30 33.79 1.71
C LYS A 261 18.12 34.12 0.47
N LEU A 262 19.20 33.37 0.21
CA LEU A 262 20.02 33.55 -0.98
C LEU A 262 19.29 33.09 -2.26
N TYR A 263 18.43 32.10 -2.17
CA TYR A 263 17.59 31.64 -3.29
C TYR A 263 16.55 32.68 -3.69
N ILE A 264 15.88 33.31 -2.70
CA ILE A 264 14.95 34.44 -2.91
C ILE A 264 15.66 35.59 -3.63
N ASP A 265 16.84 35.95 -3.16
CA ASP A 265 17.64 37.05 -3.78
C ASP A 265 18.06 36.65 -5.21
N LYS A 266 18.50 35.41 -5.43
CA LYS A 266 18.91 34.91 -6.74
C LYS A 266 17.80 35.01 -7.78
N TYR A 267 16.55 34.62 -7.42
CA TYR A 267 15.42 34.57 -8.33
C TYR A 267 14.48 35.78 -8.20
N LYS A 268 14.78 36.75 -7.33
CA LYS A 268 13.93 37.92 -7.04
C LYS A 268 12.49 37.54 -6.72
N LEU A 269 12.34 36.47 -5.91
CA LEU A 269 11.03 35.95 -5.53
C LEU A 269 10.36 36.86 -4.50
N GLY A 270 9.05 37.04 -4.61
CA GLY A 270 8.24 37.73 -3.60
C GLY A 270 7.81 36.77 -2.47
N SER A 271 7.21 37.31 -1.41
CA SER A 271 6.71 36.52 -0.27
C SER A 271 5.57 35.57 -0.62
N ALA A 272 4.97 35.71 -1.80
CA ALA A 272 3.90 34.81 -2.31
C ALA A 272 4.46 33.61 -3.08
N ASP A 273 5.76 33.56 -3.37
CA ASP A 273 6.40 32.50 -4.18
C ASP A 273 7.13 31.45 -3.30
N ILE A 274 6.99 31.56 -1.97
CA ILE A 274 7.61 30.73 -0.93
C ILE A 274 6.51 30.07 -0.10
#